data_5905d3c119c06a8a2cf30e01be9b81ca
#
_entry.id   5905d3c119c06a8a2cf30e01be9b81ca
#
_cell.length_a   1.000
_cell.length_b   1.000
_cell.length_c   1.000
_cell.angle_alpha   90.00
_cell.angle_beta   90.00
_cell.angle_gamma   90.00
#
_symmetry.space_group_name_H-M   'P 1'
#
loop_
_entity.id
_entity.type
_entity.pdbx_description
1 polymer ?
#
loop_
_entity_poly.entity_id
_entity_poly.type
_entity_poly.pdbx_seq_one_letter_code
_entity_poly.pdbx_strand_id
1 'polypeptide(L)'
;MAIQWFPGHMHKAGLEMKKILPQMDLIIEVLDARLPYSSSNPMLAAIRGDKPCLKVLNKADLADPQLTEIWQQYLEQEQGIRTLVLSANETTRGKELIAMCQKLVPHKASSVKKIQALIMGIPNVGKSTLINALAGRQIAKTGNEPAVTKVQQRSIVDDVVVLHD
;
A
#
# COMPACT_ATOMS: atom_id res chain seq x y z
N MET A 1 10.71 3.05 26.33
CA MET A 1 9.29 3.33 26.43
C MET A 1 8.66 3.21 25.07
N ALA A 2 7.75 2.29 24.91
CA ALA A 2 7.06 2.13 23.64
C ALA A 2 6.15 3.35 23.43
N ILE A 3 6.32 4.05 22.30
CA ILE A 3 5.38 5.06 21.90
C ILE A 3 4.09 4.35 21.56
N GLN A 4 3.06 4.58 22.34
CA GLN A 4 1.75 4.02 22.05
C GLN A 4 1.10 4.86 20.95
N TRP A 5 1.25 4.39 19.74
CA TRP A 5 0.59 4.96 18.56
C TRP A 5 -0.92 4.67 18.54
N PHE A 6 -1.44 3.97 19.57
CA PHE A 6 -2.75 3.34 19.52
C PHE A 6 -3.71 3.82 20.57
N PRO A 7 -4.31 4.97 20.39
CA PRO A 7 -5.64 5.16 20.95
C PRO A 7 -6.58 4.13 20.31
N GLY A 8 -7.67 3.83 20.97
CA GLY A 8 -8.55 2.70 20.65
C GLY A 8 -8.93 2.51 19.18
N HIS A 9 -8.92 3.58 18.36
CA HIS A 9 -9.29 3.47 16.94
C HIS A 9 -8.26 2.69 16.09
N MET A 10 -6.96 2.73 16.44
CA MET A 10 -5.96 1.95 15.71
C MET A 10 -5.99 0.48 16.11
N HIS A 11 -6.32 0.17 17.34
CA HIS A 11 -6.58 -1.20 17.76
C HIS A 11 -7.77 -1.78 16.99
N LYS A 12 -8.84 -1.01 16.85
CA LYS A 12 -10.01 -1.38 16.06
C LYS A 12 -9.66 -1.61 14.59
N ALA A 13 -8.85 -0.73 14.00
CA ALA A 13 -8.37 -0.87 12.63
C ALA A 13 -7.56 -2.16 12.45
N GLY A 14 -6.71 -2.52 13.42
CA GLY A 14 -5.97 -3.76 13.41
C GLY A 14 -6.86 -4.99 13.43
N LEU A 15 -7.94 -4.96 14.22
CA LEU A 15 -8.91 -6.04 14.26
C LEU A 15 -9.67 -6.16 12.93
N GLU A 16 -10.04 -5.05 12.33
CA GLU A 16 -10.70 -5.04 11.02
C GLU A 16 -9.79 -5.59 9.92
N MET A 17 -8.49 -5.24 9.95
CA MET A 17 -7.52 -5.80 9.02
C MET A 17 -7.42 -7.31 9.14
N LYS A 18 -7.40 -7.84 10.36
CA LYS A 18 -7.37 -9.29 10.58
C LYS A 18 -8.59 -10.00 10.00
N LYS A 19 -9.74 -9.34 9.98
CA LYS A 19 -10.96 -9.89 9.41
C LYS A 19 -10.93 -9.92 7.89
N ILE A 20 -10.35 -8.90 7.27
CA ILE A 20 -10.36 -8.76 5.80
C ILE A 20 -9.20 -9.49 5.14
N LEU A 21 -8.04 -9.61 5.80
CA LEU A 21 -6.84 -10.19 5.23
C LEU A 21 -7.02 -11.57 4.61
N PRO A 22 -7.79 -12.51 5.20
CA PRO A 22 -7.99 -13.82 4.57
C PRO A 22 -8.62 -13.76 3.18
N GLN A 23 -9.35 -12.68 2.88
CA GLN A 23 -10.00 -12.48 1.59
C GLN A 23 -9.10 -11.75 0.58
N MET A 24 -7.95 -11.27 1.02
CA MET A 24 -7.02 -10.51 0.18
C MET A 24 -5.96 -11.43 -0.41
N ASP A 25 -5.54 -11.11 -1.62
CA ASP A 25 -4.46 -11.83 -2.31
C ASP A 25 -3.10 -11.20 -2.03
N LEU A 26 -3.07 -9.89 -1.82
CA LEU A 26 -1.84 -9.18 -1.51
C LEU A 26 -2.14 -7.90 -0.71
N ILE A 27 -1.07 -7.34 -0.14
CA ILE A 27 -1.12 -6.06 0.58
C ILE A 27 -0.27 -5.06 -0.19
N ILE A 28 -0.78 -3.84 -0.32
CA ILE A 28 -0.01 -2.70 -0.85
C ILE A 28 0.16 -1.72 0.30
N GLU A 29 1.38 -1.57 0.77
CA GLU A 29 1.70 -0.59 1.82
C GLU A 29 2.34 0.63 1.20
N VAL A 30 1.71 1.80 1.35
CA VAL A 30 2.25 3.07 0.86
C VAL A 30 3.09 3.70 1.95
N LEU A 31 4.35 3.94 1.64
CA LEU A 31 5.34 4.53 2.54
C LEU A 31 5.80 5.88 2.01
N ASP A 32 6.29 6.73 2.90
CA ASP A 32 7.00 7.95 2.52
C ASP A 32 8.46 7.59 2.24
N ALA A 33 8.93 7.82 1.02
CA ALA A 33 10.29 7.46 0.61
C ALA A 33 11.37 8.18 1.43
N ARG A 34 11.05 9.33 2.05
CA ARG A 34 11.98 10.04 2.93
C ARG A 34 12.16 9.33 4.27
N LEU A 35 11.14 8.60 4.73
CA LEU A 35 11.10 7.95 6.03
C LEU A 35 10.46 6.56 5.92
N PRO A 36 11.08 5.62 5.18
CA PRO A 36 10.41 4.33 4.91
C PRO A 36 10.10 3.53 6.18
N TYR A 37 11.02 3.53 7.12
CA TYR A 37 10.82 2.81 8.39
C TYR A 37 9.76 3.48 9.25
N SER A 38 9.87 4.80 9.45
CA SER A 38 8.97 5.55 10.32
C SER A 38 7.55 5.62 9.77
N SER A 39 7.38 5.56 8.44
CA SER A 39 6.06 5.59 7.81
C SER A 39 5.43 4.20 7.68
N SER A 40 6.14 3.13 8.04
CA SER A 40 5.59 1.78 8.00
C SER A 40 4.64 1.52 9.17
N ASN A 41 3.67 0.65 8.94
CA ASN A 41 2.75 0.23 10.00
C ASN A 41 3.38 -0.94 10.77
N PRO A 42 3.67 -0.76 12.08
CA PRO A 42 4.33 -1.80 12.86
C PRO A 42 3.49 -3.07 13.06
N MET A 43 2.16 -2.96 12.92
CA MET A 43 1.28 -4.13 13.04
C MET A 43 1.30 -5.01 11.80
N LEU A 44 1.68 -4.47 10.65
CA LEU A 44 1.58 -5.19 9.39
C LEU A 44 2.42 -6.46 9.38
N ALA A 45 3.66 -6.38 9.86
CA ALA A 45 4.56 -7.54 9.91
C ALA A 45 3.96 -8.68 10.74
N ALA A 46 3.27 -8.34 11.84
CA ALA A 46 2.66 -9.33 12.72
C ALA A 46 1.42 -10.00 12.11
N ILE A 47 0.62 -9.25 11.34
CA ILE A 47 -0.66 -9.77 10.83
C ILE A 47 -0.58 -10.29 9.40
N ARG A 48 0.46 -9.92 8.65
CA ARG A 48 0.62 -10.28 7.24
C ARG A 48 0.80 -11.78 7.02
N GLY A 49 1.55 -12.45 7.89
CA GLY A 49 1.93 -13.84 7.68
C GLY A 49 2.74 -13.99 6.40
N ASP A 50 2.35 -14.95 5.55
CA ASP A 50 3.03 -15.24 4.27
C ASP A 50 2.42 -14.49 3.09
N LYS A 51 1.48 -13.60 3.32
CA LYS A 51 0.81 -12.88 2.24
C LYS A 51 1.79 -11.94 1.54
N PRO A 52 1.83 -11.93 0.18
CA PRO A 52 2.69 -11.02 -0.56
C PRO A 52 2.39 -9.56 -0.21
N CYS A 53 3.43 -8.75 -0.20
CA CYS A 53 3.32 -7.33 0.09
C CYS A 53 4.13 -6.51 -0.91
N LEU A 54 3.48 -5.53 -1.52
CA LEU A 54 4.12 -4.53 -2.35
C LEU A 54 4.27 -3.26 -1.52
N LYS A 55 5.50 -2.85 -1.25
CA LYS A 55 5.78 -1.61 -0.54
C LYS A 55 6.06 -0.51 -1.55
N VAL A 56 5.20 0.49 -1.59
CA VAL A 56 5.32 1.63 -2.50
C VAL A 56 6.04 2.76 -1.76
N LEU A 57 7.24 3.09 -2.21
CA LEU A 57 8.01 4.22 -1.70
C LEU A 57 7.59 5.48 -2.46
N ASN A 58 6.62 6.18 -1.92
CA ASN A 58 6.02 7.35 -2.54
C ASN A 58 6.77 8.63 -2.18
N LYS A 59 6.57 9.69 -2.94
CA LYS A 59 7.27 10.98 -2.78
C LYS A 59 8.78 10.85 -2.95
N ALA A 60 9.19 9.97 -3.86
CA ALA A 60 10.60 9.68 -4.09
C ALA A 60 11.38 10.88 -4.63
N ASP A 61 10.69 11.83 -5.29
CA ASP A 61 11.27 13.10 -5.73
C ASP A 61 11.78 13.96 -4.57
N LEU A 62 11.29 13.72 -3.35
CA LEU A 62 11.68 14.44 -2.14
C LEU A 62 12.74 13.69 -1.32
N ALA A 63 13.17 12.51 -1.77
CA ALA A 63 14.12 11.66 -1.06
C ALA A 63 15.44 11.55 -1.81
N ASP A 64 16.50 11.15 -1.10
CA ASP A 64 17.78 10.86 -1.71
C ASP A 64 17.69 9.56 -2.54
N PRO A 65 17.99 9.60 -3.85
CA PRO A 65 17.86 8.42 -4.70
C PRO A 65 18.73 7.24 -4.28
N GLN A 66 19.94 7.52 -3.77
CA GLN A 66 20.85 6.47 -3.32
C GLN A 66 20.32 5.77 -2.05
N LEU A 67 19.79 6.54 -1.12
CA LEU A 67 19.17 5.97 0.07
C LEU A 67 17.90 5.18 -0.25
N THR A 68 17.11 5.66 -1.21
CA THR A 68 15.92 4.97 -1.68
C THR A 68 16.28 3.58 -2.23
N GLU A 69 17.35 3.49 -3.02
CA GLU A 69 17.82 2.21 -3.55
C GLU A 69 18.27 1.26 -2.44
N ILE A 70 18.99 1.77 -1.44
CA ILE A 70 19.42 0.99 -0.28
C ILE A 70 18.20 0.47 0.49
N TRP A 71 17.17 1.32 0.68
CA TRP A 71 15.94 0.90 1.33
C TRP A 71 15.20 -0.18 0.54
N GLN A 72 15.16 -0.09 -0.79
CA GLN A 72 14.56 -1.13 -1.60
C GLN A 72 15.25 -2.48 -1.39
N GLN A 73 16.56 -2.50 -1.43
CA GLN A 73 17.34 -3.72 -1.21
C GLN A 73 17.09 -4.30 0.19
N TYR A 74 17.05 -3.45 1.18
CA TYR A 74 16.79 -3.87 2.56
C TYR A 74 15.39 -4.47 2.73
N LEU A 75 14.38 -3.80 2.21
CA LEU A 75 12.99 -4.25 2.34
C LEU A 75 12.74 -5.55 1.57
N GLU A 76 13.36 -5.70 0.41
CA GLU A 76 13.18 -6.89 -0.43
C GLU A 76 13.93 -8.12 0.08
N GLN A 77 14.76 -8.00 1.12
CA GLN A 77 15.36 -9.15 1.79
C GLN A 77 14.31 -10.03 2.45
N GLU A 78 13.22 -9.47 2.89
CA GLU A 78 12.13 -10.24 3.47
C GLU A 78 11.32 -10.94 2.36
N GLN A 79 11.08 -12.24 2.57
CA GLN A 79 10.38 -13.05 1.58
C GLN A 79 8.96 -12.54 1.32
N GLY A 80 8.59 -12.49 0.06
CA GLY A 80 7.25 -12.04 -0.35
C GLY A 80 7.10 -10.55 -0.45
N ILE A 81 8.15 -9.76 -0.20
CA ILE A 81 8.12 -8.31 -0.32
C ILE A 81 8.80 -7.86 -1.61
N ARG A 82 8.11 -7.00 -2.34
CA ARG A 82 8.64 -6.24 -3.47
C ARG A 82 8.44 -4.76 -3.21
N THR A 83 9.22 -3.94 -3.88
CA THR A 83 9.15 -2.47 -3.73
C THR A 83 8.91 -1.82 -5.09
N LEU A 84 8.25 -0.66 -5.04
CA LEU A 84 8.05 0.20 -6.20
C LEU A 84 8.26 1.64 -5.75
N VAL A 85 9.10 2.38 -6.48
CA VAL A 85 9.40 3.77 -6.18
C VAL A 85 8.55 4.67 -7.05
N LEU A 86 7.80 5.58 -6.42
CA LEU A 86 6.90 6.50 -7.13
C LEU A 86 7.10 7.93 -6.66
N SER A 87 6.87 8.87 -7.56
CA SER A 87 6.72 10.29 -7.25
C SER A 87 5.25 10.68 -7.37
N ALA A 88 4.82 11.68 -6.61
CA ALA A 88 3.40 12.05 -6.48
C ALA A 88 2.70 12.36 -7.81
N ASN A 89 3.45 12.79 -8.83
CA ASN A 89 2.90 13.20 -10.13
C ASN A 89 3.06 12.15 -11.23
N GLU A 90 3.52 10.94 -10.90
CA GLU A 90 3.76 9.89 -11.88
C GLU A 90 2.51 9.02 -12.08
N THR A 91 1.46 9.63 -12.64
CA THR A 91 0.21 8.91 -12.95
C THR A 91 0.42 7.81 -14.01
N THR A 92 1.47 7.94 -14.83
CA THR A 92 1.79 6.99 -15.89
C THR A 92 2.33 5.65 -15.35
N ARG A 93 2.76 5.60 -14.11
CA ARG A 93 3.32 4.38 -13.50
C ARG A 93 2.29 3.46 -12.89
N GLY A 94 1.00 3.78 -13.02
CA GLY A 94 -0.08 2.91 -12.58
C GLY A 94 -0.03 1.52 -13.22
N LYS A 95 0.34 1.45 -14.49
CA LYS A 95 0.50 0.18 -15.21
C LYS A 95 1.62 -0.67 -14.61
N GLU A 96 2.70 -0.03 -14.18
CA GLU A 96 3.82 -0.70 -13.53
C GLU A 96 3.40 -1.29 -12.19
N LEU A 97 2.61 -0.55 -11.42
CA LEU A 97 2.06 -1.04 -10.16
C LEU A 97 1.16 -2.27 -10.38
N ILE A 98 0.29 -2.21 -11.37
CA ILE A 98 -0.58 -3.33 -11.72
C ILE A 98 0.26 -4.54 -12.16
N ALA A 99 1.30 -4.33 -12.98
CA ALA A 99 2.20 -5.40 -13.39
C ALA A 99 2.91 -6.05 -12.20
N MET A 100 3.31 -5.25 -11.20
CA MET A 100 3.91 -5.78 -9.96
C MET A 100 2.91 -6.61 -9.18
N CYS A 101 1.66 -6.18 -9.10
CA CYS A 101 0.60 -6.95 -8.45
C CYS A 101 0.42 -8.32 -9.13
N GLN A 102 0.43 -8.34 -10.46
CA GLN A 102 0.30 -9.58 -11.21
C GLN A 102 1.48 -10.53 -10.99
N LYS A 103 2.69 -10.00 -10.86
CA LYS A 103 3.88 -10.81 -10.55
C LYS A 103 3.81 -11.42 -9.15
N LEU A 104 3.24 -10.69 -8.19
CA LEU A 104 3.12 -11.17 -6.81
C LEU A 104 2.00 -12.19 -6.63
N VAL A 105 1.01 -12.17 -7.51
CA VAL A 105 -0.15 -13.08 -7.47
C VAL A 105 -0.27 -13.80 -8.83
N PRO A 106 0.73 -14.63 -9.22
CA PRO A 106 0.78 -15.20 -10.56
C PRO A 106 -0.38 -16.16 -10.86
N HIS A 107 -0.94 -16.80 -9.86
CA HIS A 107 -2.06 -17.72 -10.05
C HIS A 107 -3.36 -17.00 -10.47
N LYS A 108 -3.43 -15.68 -10.36
CA LYS A 108 -4.55 -14.87 -10.83
C LYS A 108 -4.24 -14.03 -12.07
N ALA A 109 -2.99 -14.03 -12.55
CA ALA A 109 -2.56 -13.15 -13.63
C ALA A 109 -3.33 -13.39 -14.95
N SER A 110 -3.72 -14.61 -15.21
CA SER A 110 -4.49 -15.01 -16.40
C SER A 110 -5.93 -15.38 -16.09
N SER A 111 -6.39 -15.16 -14.88
CA SER A 111 -7.71 -15.54 -14.41
C SER A 111 -8.73 -14.44 -14.71
N VAL A 112 -9.99 -14.83 -14.90
CA VAL A 112 -11.13 -13.93 -14.94
C VAL A 112 -11.35 -13.26 -13.56
N LYS A 113 -10.87 -13.89 -12.50
CA LYS A 113 -10.98 -13.37 -11.14
C LYS A 113 -9.97 -12.24 -10.92
N LYS A 114 -10.43 -11.14 -10.37
CA LYS A 114 -9.59 -9.98 -10.07
C LYS A 114 -8.75 -10.24 -8.82
N ILE A 115 -7.56 -9.63 -8.81
CA ILE A 115 -6.68 -9.63 -7.64
C ILE A 115 -7.29 -8.74 -6.56
N GLN A 116 -7.46 -9.28 -5.37
CA GLN A 116 -7.95 -8.52 -4.21
C GLN A 116 -6.75 -7.98 -3.44
N ALA A 117 -6.59 -6.66 -3.41
CA ALA A 117 -5.47 -6.02 -2.75
C ALA A 117 -5.95 -5.08 -1.64
N LEU A 118 -5.39 -5.24 -0.45
CA LEU A 118 -5.58 -4.28 0.64
C LEU A 118 -4.51 -3.19 0.51
N ILE A 119 -4.94 -1.96 0.26
CA ILE A 119 -4.03 -0.82 0.25
C ILE A 119 -4.09 -0.12 1.60
N MET A 120 -2.93 0.18 2.17
CA MET A 120 -2.81 0.79 3.47
C MET A 120 -1.65 1.77 3.52
N GLY A 121 -1.71 2.68 4.46
CA GLY A 121 -0.68 3.69 4.69
C GLY A 121 -1.11 4.59 5.82
N ILE A 122 -0.13 5.13 6.55
CA ILE A 122 -0.40 6.13 7.57
C ILE A 122 -0.86 7.45 6.91
N PRO A 123 -1.44 8.40 7.66
CA PRO A 123 -1.80 9.70 7.11
C PRO A 123 -0.60 10.40 6.44
N ASN A 124 -0.88 11.13 5.35
CA ASN A 124 0.08 11.99 4.63
C ASN A 124 1.16 11.26 3.80
N VAL A 125 1.06 9.96 3.58
CA VAL A 125 1.97 9.26 2.65
C VAL A 125 1.54 9.35 1.18
N GLY A 126 0.35 9.91 0.92
CA GLY A 126 -0.17 10.05 -0.45
C GLY A 126 -1.03 8.88 -0.92
N LYS A 127 -1.58 8.10 0.01
CA LYS A 127 -2.40 6.93 -0.32
C LYS A 127 -3.63 7.30 -1.16
N SER A 128 -4.40 8.31 -0.74
CA SER A 128 -5.61 8.74 -1.46
C SER A 128 -5.28 9.29 -2.84
N THR A 129 -4.20 10.05 -2.96
CA THR A 129 -3.72 10.55 -4.25
C THR A 129 -3.34 9.41 -5.18
N LEU A 130 -2.68 8.39 -4.66
CA LEU A 130 -2.30 7.22 -5.43
C LEU A 130 -3.54 6.43 -5.90
N ILE A 131 -4.51 6.21 -5.02
CA ILE A 131 -5.76 5.53 -5.37
C ILE A 131 -6.48 6.29 -6.50
N ASN A 132 -6.59 7.61 -6.38
CA ASN A 132 -7.25 8.43 -7.39
C ASN A 132 -6.52 8.36 -8.74
N ALA A 133 -5.19 8.40 -8.72
CA ALA A 133 -4.39 8.29 -9.93
C ALA A 133 -4.58 6.93 -10.61
N LEU A 134 -4.62 5.85 -9.84
CA LEU A 134 -4.81 4.50 -10.37
C LEU A 134 -6.21 4.30 -10.94
N ALA A 135 -7.21 4.85 -10.28
CA ALA A 135 -8.60 4.72 -10.72
C ALA A 135 -8.96 5.66 -11.88
N GLY A 136 -8.11 6.63 -12.18
CA GLY A 136 -8.37 7.62 -13.23
C GLY A 136 -9.47 8.61 -12.89
N ARG A 137 -9.92 8.63 -11.63
CA ARG A 137 -10.97 9.56 -11.17
C ARG A 137 -10.85 9.78 -9.69
N GLN A 138 -11.45 10.84 -9.19
CA GLN A 138 -11.42 11.14 -7.76
C GLN A 138 -12.47 10.30 -7.02
N ILE A 139 -12.04 9.23 -6.39
CA ILE A 139 -12.86 8.30 -5.63
C ILE A 139 -12.53 8.32 -4.13
N ALA A 140 -11.35 8.85 -3.76
CA ALA A 140 -10.92 9.02 -2.38
C ALA A 140 -10.71 10.50 -2.10
N LYS A 141 -11.03 10.94 -0.87
CA LYS A 141 -10.74 12.31 -0.47
C LYS A 141 -9.24 12.47 -0.24
N THR A 142 -8.66 13.50 -0.85
CA THR A 142 -7.27 13.89 -0.57
C THR A 142 -7.26 14.97 0.49
N GLY A 143 -6.26 14.98 1.35
CA GLY A 143 -6.10 16.00 2.38
C GLY A 143 -5.24 15.52 3.52
N ASN A 144 -4.98 16.44 4.45
CA ASN A 144 -4.14 16.20 5.61
C ASN A 144 -4.94 15.91 6.88
N GLU A 145 -6.25 15.78 6.75
CA GLU A 145 -7.10 15.51 7.89
C GLU A 145 -6.96 14.06 8.33
N PRO A 146 -6.81 13.79 9.64
CA PRO A 146 -6.85 12.44 10.15
C PRO A 146 -8.17 11.76 9.79
N ALA A 147 -8.09 10.49 9.44
CA ALA A 147 -9.26 9.67 9.09
C ALA A 147 -10.05 10.20 7.87
N VAL A 148 -9.35 10.70 6.87
CA VAL A 148 -9.94 11.07 5.57
C VAL A 148 -10.70 9.87 4.96
N THR A 149 -10.22 8.66 5.19
CA THR A 149 -10.87 7.43 4.75
C THR A 149 -11.39 6.68 5.97
N LYS A 150 -12.63 6.95 6.36
CA LYS A 150 -13.27 6.33 7.53
C LYS A 150 -14.00 5.04 7.20
N VAL A 151 -14.41 4.88 5.97
CA VAL A 151 -15.18 3.73 5.50
C VAL A 151 -14.34 2.98 4.48
N GLN A 152 -14.33 1.67 4.60
CA GLN A 152 -13.65 0.83 3.64
C GLN A 152 -14.23 1.05 2.24
N GLN A 153 -13.37 1.41 1.30
CA GLN A 153 -13.76 1.66 -0.08
C GLN A 153 -13.17 0.58 -0.99
N ARG A 154 -13.91 0.25 -2.03
CA ARG A 154 -13.46 -0.67 -3.07
C ARG A 154 -13.30 0.09 -4.37
N SER A 155 -12.20 -0.13 -5.05
CA SER A 155 -11.89 0.52 -6.32
C SER A 155 -11.32 -0.50 -7.30
N ILE A 156 -11.86 -0.53 -8.51
CA ILE A 156 -11.38 -1.44 -9.56
C ILE A 156 -10.39 -0.69 -10.44
N VAL A 157 -9.22 -1.27 -10.65
CA VAL A 157 -8.14 -0.67 -11.44
C VAL A 157 -7.82 -1.60 -12.61
N ASP A 158 -7.92 -1.06 -13.83
CA ASP A 158 -7.62 -1.77 -15.11
C ASP A 158 -8.32 -3.13 -15.25
N ASP A 159 -9.49 -3.29 -14.64
CA ASP A 159 -10.21 -4.56 -14.62
C ASP A 159 -9.42 -5.76 -14.07
N VAL A 160 -8.28 -5.52 -13.43
CA VAL A 160 -7.36 -6.55 -12.95
C VAL A 160 -7.32 -6.62 -11.43
N VAL A 161 -7.28 -5.46 -10.78
CA VAL A 161 -7.08 -5.34 -9.33
C VAL A 161 -8.26 -4.63 -8.68
N VAL A 162 -8.77 -5.21 -7.60
CA VAL A 162 -9.74 -4.53 -6.73
C VAL A 162 -8.96 -4.05 -5.50
N LEU A 163 -8.90 -2.73 -5.33
CA LEU A 163 -8.27 -2.11 -4.16
C LEU A 163 -9.30 -1.98 -3.05
N HIS A 164 -8.94 -2.45 -1.88
CA HIS A 164 -9.70 -2.27 -0.65
C HIS A 164 -8.93 -1.32 0.26
N ASP A 165 -9.55 -0.23 0.60
CA ASP A 165 -8.94 0.79 1.45
C ASP A 165 -9.54 0.77 2.84
#